data_2582e923533bea07322d9cf339036e3b
#
_entry.id   2582e923533bea07322d9cf339036e3b
#
_cell.length_a   1.000
_cell.length_b   1.000
_cell.length_c   1.000
_cell.angle_alpha   90.00
_cell.angle_beta   90.00
_cell.angle_gamma   90.00
#
_symmetry.space_group_name_H-M   'P 1'
#
loop_
_entity.id
_entity.type
_entity.pdbx_description
1 polymer ?
#
loop_
_entity_poly.entity_id
_entity_poly.type
_entity_poly.pdbx_seq_one_letter_code
_entity_poly.pdbx_strand_id
1 'polypeptide(L)'
;MTLVTRWWFVRHAPVPNMKGRLYGSANVACDTSDKEAFLGLARKLPSDAIWVTSHLTRTLETAAAIRGAGLNAPEPSIEPRICEQNFGEWQQLSWDQMEKKDPDMYAAFWQAPARNAPPSGESFKDVITRTAEVIDEYTKVYAGRDIVAICHGGSIRGALAYALGLTPEAGMAIVIDTLSLNRLDHIEGGLLKGKGTCWRLLAVNHPPSCPLPSGMMR
;
A
#
# COMPACT_ATOMS: atom_id res chain seq x y z
N MET A 1 23.15 -19.45 1.89
CA MET A 1 22.60 -18.16 2.39
C MET A 1 21.10 -18.20 2.24
N THR A 2 20.35 -17.74 3.23
CA THR A 2 18.89 -17.64 3.13
C THR A 2 18.51 -16.50 2.19
N LEU A 3 17.66 -16.75 1.21
CA LEU A 3 17.15 -15.69 0.33
C LEU A 3 16.15 -14.83 1.09
N VAL A 4 16.28 -13.50 0.91
CA VAL A 4 15.37 -12.52 1.51
C VAL A 4 14.85 -11.61 0.42
N THR A 5 13.55 -11.69 0.12
CA THR A 5 12.86 -10.77 -0.78
C THR A 5 12.28 -9.63 0.04
N ARG A 6 12.59 -8.38 -0.35
CA ARG A 6 12.27 -7.20 0.45
C ARG A 6 11.25 -6.35 -0.25
N TRP A 7 10.08 -6.20 0.37
CA TRP A 7 9.01 -5.33 -0.09
C TRP A 7 9.06 -3.97 0.59
N TRP A 8 9.15 -2.92 -0.23
CA TRP A 8 9.14 -1.52 0.17
C TRP A 8 7.85 -0.89 -0.34
N PHE A 9 6.85 -0.74 0.52
CA PHE A 9 5.59 -0.11 0.14
C PHE A 9 5.63 1.36 0.47
N VAL A 10 5.24 2.20 -0.48
CA VAL A 10 5.06 3.64 -0.28
C VAL A 10 3.63 4.01 -0.65
N ARG A 11 2.92 4.63 0.29
CA ARG A 11 1.60 5.19 -0.03
C ARG A 11 1.78 6.45 -0.89
N HIS A 12 0.94 6.60 -1.91
CA HIS A 12 0.94 7.78 -2.78
C HIS A 12 0.91 9.10 -2.00
N ALA A 13 1.32 10.19 -2.63
CA ALA A 13 1.30 11.54 -2.10
C ALA A 13 -0.13 12.04 -1.78
N PRO A 14 -0.29 13.09 -0.96
CA PRO A 14 -1.60 13.61 -0.59
C PRO A 14 -2.47 13.98 -1.79
N VAL A 15 -3.79 13.69 -1.69
CA VAL A 15 -4.76 14.11 -2.70
C VAL A 15 -5.43 15.39 -2.22
N PRO A 16 -5.28 16.52 -2.92
CA PRO A 16 -5.87 17.79 -2.52
C PRO A 16 -7.40 17.79 -2.72
N ASN A 17 -8.09 18.66 -2.00
CA ASN A 17 -9.52 18.96 -2.16
C ASN A 17 -10.49 17.78 -1.92
N MET A 18 -10.02 16.70 -1.31
CA MET A 18 -10.84 15.50 -1.03
C MET A 18 -11.17 15.33 0.47
N LYS A 19 -11.01 16.40 1.28
CA LYS A 19 -11.33 16.33 2.73
C LYS A 19 -12.78 15.88 2.94
N GLY A 20 -12.94 14.82 3.76
CA GLY A 20 -14.26 14.28 4.09
C GLY A 20 -14.94 13.51 2.95
N ARG A 21 -14.25 13.23 1.85
CA ARG A 21 -14.77 12.43 0.74
C ARG A 21 -13.97 11.15 0.54
N LEU A 22 -14.67 10.09 0.18
CA LEU A 22 -14.09 8.79 -0.10
C LEU A 22 -13.77 8.69 -1.60
N TYR A 23 -12.51 8.85 -1.99
CA TYR A 23 -12.16 8.78 -3.43
C TYR A 23 -11.81 7.36 -3.92
N GLY A 24 -11.42 6.44 -3.01
CA GLY A 24 -11.19 5.03 -3.35
C GLY A 24 -10.35 4.82 -4.62
N SER A 25 -10.87 4.00 -5.54
CA SER A 25 -10.24 3.72 -6.84
C SER A 25 -10.50 4.79 -7.92
N ALA A 26 -11.18 5.91 -7.61
CA ALA A 26 -11.31 7.01 -8.55
C ALA A 26 -9.93 7.55 -8.94
N ASN A 27 -9.78 7.89 -10.23
CA ASN A 27 -8.50 8.39 -10.75
C ASN A 27 -8.40 9.90 -10.48
N VAL A 28 -7.63 10.24 -9.45
CA VAL A 28 -7.40 11.63 -9.00
C VAL A 28 -5.88 11.88 -8.91
N ALA A 29 -5.47 13.11 -9.22
CA ALA A 29 -4.09 13.56 -9.09
C ALA A 29 -3.69 13.74 -7.62
N CYS A 30 -2.39 13.79 -7.34
CA CYS A 30 -1.86 14.06 -6.01
C CYS A 30 -1.01 15.34 -5.98
N ASP A 31 -0.72 15.80 -4.76
CA ASP A 31 0.16 16.94 -4.53
C ASP A 31 1.61 16.46 -4.36
N THR A 32 2.46 16.83 -5.29
CA THR A 32 3.90 16.50 -5.29
C THR A 32 4.79 17.69 -4.90
N SER A 33 4.25 18.68 -4.21
CA SER A 33 4.99 19.90 -3.85
C SER A 33 5.97 19.73 -2.70
N ASP A 34 5.79 18.73 -1.81
CA ASP A 34 6.67 18.45 -0.67
C ASP A 34 8.00 17.81 -1.12
N LYS A 35 8.93 18.68 -1.57
CA LYS A 35 10.24 18.24 -2.09
C LYS A 35 11.08 17.50 -1.05
N GLU A 36 10.99 17.88 0.23
CA GLU A 36 11.75 17.25 1.31
C GLU A 36 11.30 15.82 1.58
N ALA A 37 9.98 15.57 1.55
CA ALA A 37 9.46 14.22 1.68
C ALA A 37 9.92 13.30 0.53
N PHE A 38 9.88 13.79 -0.71
CA PHE A 38 10.36 13.02 -1.87
C PHE A 38 11.86 12.76 -1.82
N LEU A 39 12.67 13.76 -1.41
CA LEU A 39 14.11 13.59 -1.20
C LEU A 39 14.38 12.56 -0.08
N GLY A 40 13.60 12.60 0.99
CA GLY A 40 13.66 11.63 2.09
C GLY A 40 13.38 10.20 1.63
N LEU A 41 12.39 9.99 0.75
CA LEU A 41 12.10 8.68 0.13
C LEU A 41 13.21 8.25 -0.83
N ALA A 42 13.66 9.15 -1.70
CA ALA A 42 14.72 8.87 -2.67
C ALA A 42 16.03 8.37 -2.02
N ARG A 43 16.36 8.90 -0.84
CA ARG A 43 17.55 8.48 -0.05
C ARG A 43 17.40 7.11 0.61
N LYS A 44 16.17 6.60 0.77
CA LYS A 44 15.88 5.36 1.51
C LYS A 44 15.59 4.18 0.61
N LEU A 45 15.00 4.43 -0.56
CA LEU A 45 14.58 3.38 -1.46
C LEU A 45 15.78 2.84 -2.25
N PRO A 46 15.85 1.51 -2.48
CA PRO A 46 16.91 0.91 -3.26
C PRO A 46 16.78 1.26 -4.76
N SER A 47 17.89 1.67 -5.37
CA SER A 47 17.94 2.09 -6.78
C SER A 47 17.82 0.93 -7.79
N ASP A 48 18.29 -0.27 -7.40
CA ASP A 48 18.30 -1.47 -8.24
C ASP A 48 17.09 -2.40 -8.01
N ALA A 49 16.05 -1.90 -7.31
CA ALA A 49 14.83 -2.64 -7.03
C ALA A 49 13.98 -2.86 -8.28
N ILE A 50 13.08 -3.84 -8.20
CA ILE A 50 11.93 -3.96 -9.09
C ILE A 50 10.90 -2.92 -8.66
N TRP A 51 10.51 -2.04 -9.58
CA TRP A 51 9.52 -1.00 -9.29
C TRP A 51 8.16 -1.37 -9.88
N VAL A 52 7.13 -1.27 -9.04
CA VAL A 52 5.75 -1.54 -9.40
C VAL A 52 4.83 -0.46 -8.84
N THR A 53 3.78 -0.12 -9.59
CA THR A 53 2.79 0.88 -9.18
C THR A 53 1.39 0.45 -9.60
N SER A 54 0.35 0.96 -8.93
CA SER A 54 -0.99 0.83 -9.47
C SER A 54 -1.16 1.68 -10.74
N HIS A 55 -2.26 1.48 -11.45
CA HIS A 55 -2.59 2.26 -12.66
C HIS A 55 -3.13 3.67 -12.37
N LEU A 56 -3.34 4.03 -11.08
CA LEU A 56 -3.95 5.31 -10.71
C LEU A 56 -2.93 6.45 -10.75
N THR A 57 -3.32 7.58 -11.35
CA THR A 57 -2.47 8.76 -11.60
C THR A 57 -1.65 9.16 -10.39
N ARG A 58 -2.24 9.19 -9.19
CA ARG A 58 -1.53 9.58 -7.95
C ARG A 58 -0.35 8.68 -7.59
N THR A 59 -0.36 7.40 -7.97
CA THR A 59 0.79 6.52 -7.72
C THR A 59 1.88 6.71 -8.78
N LEU A 60 1.50 6.94 -10.03
CA LEU A 60 2.42 7.28 -11.13
C LEU A 60 3.13 8.60 -10.87
N GLU A 61 2.38 9.65 -10.49
CA GLU A 61 2.94 10.95 -10.12
C GLU A 61 3.88 10.86 -8.92
N THR A 62 3.51 10.07 -7.89
CA THR A 62 4.37 9.83 -6.72
C THR A 62 5.67 9.12 -7.12
N ALA A 63 5.61 8.08 -7.95
CA ALA A 63 6.80 7.38 -8.43
C ALA A 63 7.71 8.31 -9.26
N ALA A 64 7.13 9.12 -10.14
CA ALA A 64 7.86 10.11 -10.93
C ALA A 64 8.54 11.17 -10.04
N ALA A 65 7.83 11.65 -9.01
CA ALA A 65 8.38 12.65 -8.07
C ALA A 65 9.54 12.09 -7.22
N ILE A 66 9.48 10.83 -6.78
CA ILE A 66 10.58 10.16 -6.07
C ILE A 66 11.81 10.05 -6.98
N ARG A 67 11.64 9.64 -8.24
CA ARG A 67 12.72 9.57 -9.23
C ARG A 67 13.28 10.95 -9.53
N GLY A 68 12.42 11.95 -9.70
CA GLY A 68 12.81 13.35 -9.90
C GLY A 68 13.57 13.97 -8.72
N ALA A 69 13.43 13.40 -7.52
CA ALA A 69 14.21 13.78 -6.34
C ALA A 69 15.64 13.19 -6.31
N GLY A 70 16.08 12.53 -7.41
CA GLY A 70 17.44 12.08 -7.60
C GLY A 70 17.66 10.56 -7.42
N LEU A 71 16.62 9.76 -7.25
CA LEU A 71 16.75 8.30 -7.23
C LEU A 71 16.82 7.77 -8.68
N ASN A 72 17.97 7.21 -9.05
CA ASN A 72 18.12 6.52 -10.33
C ASN A 72 17.44 5.15 -10.28
N ALA A 73 16.15 5.11 -10.52
CA ALA A 73 15.33 3.90 -10.51
C ALA A 73 14.64 3.69 -11.87
N PRO A 74 14.32 2.44 -12.24
CA PRO A 74 13.63 2.15 -13.48
C PRO A 74 12.20 2.72 -13.50
N GLU A 75 11.60 2.82 -14.66
CA GLU A 75 10.18 3.09 -14.81
C GLU A 75 9.38 1.96 -14.17
N PRO A 76 8.40 2.24 -13.30
CA PRO A 76 7.63 1.18 -12.65
C PRO A 76 6.73 0.44 -13.64
N SER A 77 6.65 -0.88 -13.49
CA SER A 77 5.60 -1.67 -14.14
C SER A 77 4.24 -1.40 -13.49
N ILE A 78 3.18 -1.42 -14.29
CA ILE A 78 1.81 -1.21 -13.78
C ILE A 78 1.22 -2.54 -13.36
N GLU A 79 0.77 -2.61 -12.09
CA GLU A 79 0.07 -3.75 -11.51
C GLU A 79 -1.30 -3.30 -10.96
N PRO A 80 -2.39 -3.52 -11.72
CA PRO A 80 -3.72 -3.03 -11.32
C PRO A 80 -4.25 -3.65 -10.02
N ARG A 81 -3.81 -4.86 -9.65
CA ARG A 81 -4.26 -5.56 -8.43
C ARG A 81 -3.80 -4.89 -7.13
N ILE A 82 -2.81 -3.96 -7.18
CA ILE A 82 -2.43 -3.17 -6.00
C ILE A 82 -3.10 -1.78 -5.95
N CYS A 83 -4.20 -1.57 -6.69
CA CYS A 83 -4.96 -0.33 -6.62
C CYS A 83 -5.68 -0.17 -5.27
N GLU A 84 -6.21 1.04 -5.02
CA GLU A 84 -7.01 1.33 -3.83
C GLU A 84 -8.34 0.57 -3.88
N GLN A 85 -8.95 0.38 -2.70
CA GLN A 85 -10.27 -0.23 -2.57
C GLN A 85 -11.29 0.49 -3.46
N ASN A 86 -12.03 -0.29 -4.22
CA ASN A 86 -13.16 0.21 -5.00
C ASN A 86 -14.38 0.36 -4.09
N PHE A 87 -14.77 1.58 -3.81
CA PHE A 87 -15.97 1.87 -3.01
C PHE A 87 -17.24 2.01 -3.88
N GLY A 88 -17.19 1.57 -5.14
CA GLY A 88 -18.34 1.52 -6.02
C GLY A 88 -19.10 2.84 -6.09
N GLU A 89 -20.40 2.80 -5.80
CA GLU A 89 -21.28 3.98 -5.86
C GLU A 89 -21.01 5.03 -4.77
N TRP A 90 -20.18 4.70 -3.80
CA TRP A 90 -19.81 5.63 -2.72
C TRP A 90 -18.57 6.45 -3.03
N GLN A 91 -17.89 6.19 -4.13
CA GLN A 91 -16.73 6.97 -4.52
C GLN A 91 -17.09 8.45 -4.73
N GLN A 92 -16.24 9.34 -4.23
CA GLN A 92 -16.36 10.80 -4.24
C GLN A 92 -17.50 11.37 -3.39
N LEU A 93 -18.25 10.54 -2.66
CA LEU A 93 -19.25 11.00 -1.71
C LEU A 93 -18.63 11.33 -0.35
N SER A 94 -19.25 12.25 0.39
CA SER A 94 -19.01 12.43 1.82
C SER A 94 -19.79 11.38 2.62
N TRP A 95 -19.41 11.19 3.89
CA TRP A 95 -20.11 10.27 4.80
C TRP A 95 -21.61 10.57 4.88
N ASP A 96 -21.98 11.83 5.04
CA ASP A 96 -23.39 12.27 5.07
C ASP A 96 -24.13 11.98 3.75
N GLN A 97 -23.44 12.09 2.62
CA GLN A 97 -24.04 11.79 1.31
C GLN A 97 -24.27 10.29 1.11
N MET A 98 -23.35 9.43 1.59
CA MET A 98 -23.52 7.98 1.56
C MET A 98 -24.72 7.55 2.40
N GLU A 99 -24.80 8.02 3.65
CA GLU A 99 -25.88 7.71 4.56
C GLU A 99 -27.25 8.17 4.02
N LYS A 100 -27.33 9.40 3.48
CA LYS A 100 -28.57 9.91 2.89
C LYS A 100 -28.98 9.18 1.61
N LYS A 101 -28.03 8.65 0.85
CA LYS A 101 -28.30 7.95 -0.41
C LYS A 101 -28.97 6.59 -0.16
N ASP A 102 -28.49 5.84 0.83
CA ASP A 102 -29.01 4.53 1.23
C ASP A 102 -28.70 4.27 2.72
N PRO A 103 -29.60 4.69 3.64
CA PRO A 103 -29.37 4.55 5.07
C PRO A 103 -29.23 3.10 5.54
N ASP A 104 -30.00 2.19 4.95
CA ASP A 104 -29.99 0.77 5.34
C ASP A 104 -28.69 0.09 4.91
N MET A 105 -28.26 0.32 3.69
CA MET A 105 -26.98 -0.18 3.18
C MET A 105 -25.80 0.42 3.94
N TYR A 106 -25.85 1.73 4.26
CA TYR A 106 -24.84 2.40 5.05
C TYR A 106 -24.72 1.77 6.45
N ALA A 107 -25.86 1.57 7.14
CA ALA A 107 -25.88 0.92 8.45
C ALA A 107 -25.37 -0.52 8.38
N ALA A 108 -25.79 -1.29 7.37
CA ALA A 108 -25.34 -2.67 7.15
C ALA A 108 -23.82 -2.74 6.91
N PHE A 109 -23.27 -1.83 6.11
CA PHE A 109 -21.83 -1.77 5.85
C PHE A 109 -21.03 -1.61 7.16
N TRP A 110 -21.44 -0.69 8.03
CA TRP A 110 -20.72 -0.40 9.28
C TRP A 110 -20.82 -1.48 10.34
N GLN A 111 -21.70 -2.48 10.19
CA GLN A 111 -21.71 -3.65 11.08
C GLN A 111 -20.47 -4.51 10.94
N ALA A 112 -19.88 -4.59 9.74
CA ALA A 112 -18.65 -5.33 9.49
C ALA A 112 -17.87 -4.71 8.29
N PRO A 113 -17.32 -3.48 8.41
CA PRO A 113 -16.78 -2.70 7.30
C PRO A 113 -15.55 -3.34 6.62
N ALA A 114 -14.89 -4.28 7.30
CA ALA A 114 -13.80 -5.04 6.71
C ALA A 114 -14.28 -6.17 5.78
N ARG A 115 -15.54 -6.61 5.93
CA ARG A 115 -16.11 -7.77 5.22
C ARG A 115 -17.24 -7.40 4.27
N ASN A 116 -17.97 -6.35 4.59
CA ASN A 116 -19.07 -5.87 3.78
C ASN A 116 -18.53 -4.99 2.65
N ALA A 117 -19.03 -5.22 1.43
CA ALA A 117 -18.72 -4.39 0.28
C ALA A 117 -19.72 -3.24 0.17
N PRO A 118 -19.29 -2.03 -0.22
CA PRO A 118 -20.21 -0.98 -0.63
C PRO A 118 -20.92 -1.35 -1.95
N PRO A 119 -22.04 -0.72 -2.30
CA PRO A 119 -22.76 -1.02 -3.54
C PRO A 119 -21.86 -0.92 -4.77
N SER A 120 -21.85 -1.98 -5.58
CA SER A 120 -20.99 -2.10 -6.78
C SER A 120 -19.48 -1.95 -6.51
N GLY A 121 -19.03 -2.14 -5.26
CA GLY A 121 -17.65 -2.05 -4.83
C GLY A 121 -17.09 -3.39 -4.34
N GLU A 122 -15.96 -3.32 -3.65
CA GLU A 122 -15.30 -4.48 -3.03
C GLU A 122 -15.15 -4.29 -1.52
N SER A 123 -15.13 -5.39 -0.76
CA SER A 123 -14.80 -5.37 0.67
C SER A 123 -13.29 -5.19 0.89
N PHE A 124 -12.88 -4.82 2.09
CA PHE A 124 -11.45 -4.81 2.42
C PHE A 124 -10.85 -6.24 2.40
N LYS A 125 -11.65 -7.25 2.71
CA LYS A 125 -11.24 -8.66 2.56
C LYS A 125 -10.88 -9.00 1.11
N ASP A 126 -11.62 -8.47 0.12
CA ASP A 126 -11.30 -8.67 -1.30
C ASP A 126 -9.99 -7.96 -1.67
N VAL A 127 -9.74 -6.76 -1.12
CA VAL A 127 -8.45 -6.06 -1.27
C VAL A 127 -7.30 -6.91 -0.73
N ILE A 128 -7.45 -7.53 0.45
CA ILE A 128 -6.45 -8.45 1.00
C ILE A 128 -6.18 -9.59 0.02
N THR A 129 -7.24 -10.21 -0.51
CA THR A 129 -7.12 -11.38 -1.41
C THR A 129 -6.33 -11.02 -2.68
N ARG A 130 -6.72 -9.96 -3.41
CA ARG A 130 -6.04 -9.58 -4.66
C ARG A 130 -4.61 -9.07 -4.44
N THR A 131 -4.35 -8.44 -3.29
CA THR A 131 -3.01 -7.99 -2.92
C THR A 131 -2.11 -9.17 -2.57
N ALA A 132 -2.63 -10.18 -1.87
CA ALA A 132 -1.91 -11.41 -1.55
C ALA A 132 -1.44 -12.14 -2.80
N GLU A 133 -2.28 -12.24 -3.83
CA GLU A 133 -1.90 -12.85 -5.12
C GLU A 133 -0.67 -12.17 -5.74
N VAL A 134 -0.62 -10.83 -5.73
CA VAL A 134 0.52 -10.07 -6.25
C VAL A 134 1.77 -10.32 -5.40
N ILE A 135 1.62 -10.31 -4.07
CA ILE A 135 2.75 -10.53 -3.17
C ILE A 135 3.35 -11.91 -3.38
N ASP A 136 2.53 -12.95 -3.48
CA ASP A 136 3.00 -14.32 -3.70
C ASP A 136 3.68 -14.46 -5.06
N GLU A 137 3.07 -13.95 -6.12
CA GLU A 137 3.60 -13.99 -7.48
C GLU A 137 4.96 -13.28 -7.57
N TYR A 138 5.00 -12.01 -7.14
CA TYR A 138 6.22 -11.20 -7.26
C TYR A 138 7.32 -11.69 -6.32
N THR A 139 6.99 -12.15 -5.10
CA THR A 139 7.97 -12.74 -4.18
C THR A 139 8.63 -13.97 -4.77
N LYS A 140 7.87 -14.80 -5.49
CA LYS A 140 8.38 -15.98 -6.18
C LYS A 140 9.22 -15.61 -7.40
N VAL A 141 8.73 -14.71 -8.25
CA VAL A 141 9.41 -14.29 -9.50
C VAL A 141 10.71 -13.55 -9.21
N TYR A 142 10.71 -12.69 -8.19
CA TYR A 142 11.83 -11.84 -7.84
C TYR A 142 12.50 -12.25 -6.52
N ALA A 143 12.58 -13.55 -6.27
CA ALA A 143 13.17 -14.09 -5.06
C ALA A 143 14.58 -13.51 -4.79
N GLY A 144 14.81 -13.03 -3.57
CA GLY A 144 16.08 -12.43 -3.16
C GLY A 144 16.29 -10.97 -3.58
N ARG A 145 15.33 -10.35 -4.28
CA ARG A 145 15.41 -8.96 -4.75
C ARG A 145 14.65 -7.99 -3.84
N ASP A 146 14.95 -6.71 -4.03
CA ASP A 146 14.14 -5.62 -3.51
C ASP A 146 13.00 -5.29 -4.48
N ILE A 147 11.79 -5.08 -3.97
CA ILE A 147 10.59 -4.71 -4.72
C ILE A 147 10.02 -3.43 -4.10
N VAL A 148 9.95 -2.36 -4.85
CA VAL A 148 9.36 -1.08 -4.45
C VAL A 148 7.97 -0.98 -5.05
N ALA A 149 6.94 -0.92 -4.21
CA ALA A 149 5.54 -0.80 -4.62
C ALA A 149 4.97 0.56 -4.20
N ILE A 150 4.69 1.41 -5.19
CA ILE A 150 4.00 2.68 -4.94
C ILE A 150 2.50 2.43 -5.08
N CYS A 151 1.77 2.47 -3.97
CA CYS A 151 0.38 2.04 -3.95
C CYS A 151 -0.47 2.86 -2.94
N HIS A 152 -1.41 2.24 -2.23
CA HIS A 152 -2.48 2.93 -1.51
C HIS A 152 -2.61 2.42 -0.07
N GLY A 153 -3.37 3.16 0.74
CA GLY A 153 -3.60 2.78 2.13
C GLY A 153 -4.26 1.41 2.28
N GLY A 154 -5.27 1.13 1.46
CA GLY A 154 -5.97 -0.17 1.48
C GLY A 154 -5.08 -1.32 1.05
N SER A 155 -4.35 -1.19 -0.07
CA SER A 155 -3.47 -2.25 -0.56
C SER A 155 -2.27 -2.50 0.38
N ILE A 156 -1.69 -1.46 1.01
CA ILE A 156 -0.63 -1.65 2.01
C ILE A 156 -1.15 -2.38 3.24
N ARG A 157 -2.32 -1.99 3.77
CA ARG A 157 -2.98 -2.71 4.87
C ARG A 157 -3.27 -4.15 4.50
N GLY A 158 -3.71 -4.39 3.25
CA GLY A 158 -3.95 -5.73 2.72
C GLY A 158 -2.68 -6.58 2.70
N ALA A 159 -1.57 -6.02 2.22
CA ALA A 159 -0.26 -6.64 2.23
C ALA A 159 0.20 -7.03 3.64
N LEU A 160 0.08 -6.10 4.60
CA LEU A 160 0.43 -6.32 6.00
C LEU A 160 -0.46 -7.37 6.65
N ALA A 161 -1.78 -7.30 6.41
CA ALA A 161 -2.72 -8.27 6.95
C ALA A 161 -2.44 -9.68 6.45
N TYR A 162 -2.20 -9.84 5.15
CA TYR A 162 -1.82 -11.12 4.56
C TYR A 162 -0.52 -11.66 5.16
N ALA A 163 0.56 -10.90 5.09
CA ALA A 163 1.89 -11.33 5.53
C ALA A 163 1.96 -11.70 7.01
N LEU A 164 1.19 -11.00 7.85
CA LEU A 164 1.18 -11.22 9.29
C LEU A 164 0.05 -12.14 9.79
N GLY A 165 -0.79 -12.66 8.87
CA GLY A 165 -1.93 -13.52 9.22
C GLY A 165 -2.97 -12.81 10.08
N LEU A 166 -3.17 -11.49 9.87
CA LEU A 166 -4.15 -10.71 10.61
C LEU A 166 -5.57 -10.93 10.08
N THR A 167 -6.56 -10.76 10.95
CA THR A 167 -7.94 -10.65 10.47
C THR A 167 -8.14 -9.38 9.66
N PRO A 168 -9.13 -9.32 8.75
CA PRO A 168 -9.42 -8.09 8.02
C PRO A 168 -9.66 -6.87 8.93
N GLU A 169 -10.33 -7.08 10.06
CA GLU A 169 -10.59 -6.04 11.06
C GLU A 169 -9.29 -5.49 11.68
N ALA A 170 -8.36 -6.38 12.04
CA ALA A 170 -7.06 -5.99 12.56
C ALA A 170 -6.22 -5.26 11.51
N GLY A 171 -6.27 -5.71 10.25
CA GLY A 171 -5.62 -5.03 9.12
C GLY A 171 -6.13 -3.60 8.90
N MET A 172 -7.45 -3.39 9.01
CA MET A 172 -8.04 -2.05 8.90
C MET A 172 -7.59 -1.08 9.99
N ALA A 173 -7.21 -1.56 11.16
CA ALA A 173 -6.76 -0.73 12.29
C ALA A 173 -5.35 -0.14 12.08
N ILE A 174 -4.60 -0.59 11.06
CA ILE A 174 -3.26 -0.09 10.78
C ILE A 174 -3.34 1.30 10.13
N VAL A 175 -2.66 2.28 10.73
CA VAL A 175 -2.53 3.63 10.15
C VAL A 175 -1.45 3.61 9.08
N ILE A 176 -1.78 4.13 7.90
CA ILE A 176 -0.84 4.31 6.78
C ILE A 176 -1.01 5.73 6.26
N ASP A 177 -0.08 6.61 6.56
CA ASP A 177 -0.08 8.01 6.10
C ASP A 177 0.44 8.13 4.66
N THR A 178 0.07 9.20 3.97
CA THR A 178 0.61 9.52 2.64
C THR A 178 2.12 9.68 2.70
N LEU A 179 2.84 9.23 1.67
CA LEU A 179 4.30 9.19 1.60
C LEU A 179 4.99 8.35 2.69
N SER A 180 4.22 7.62 3.54
CA SER A 180 4.83 6.70 4.51
C SER A 180 5.48 5.51 3.83
N LEU A 181 6.58 5.04 4.42
CA LEU A 181 7.31 3.85 4.03
C LEU A 181 6.95 2.68 4.95
N ASN A 182 6.66 1.53 4.33
CA ASN A 182 6.36 0.30 5.05
C ASN A 182 7.22 -0.82 4.46
N ARG A 183 7.80 -1.68 5.32
CA ARG A 183 8.71 -2.73 4.85
C ARG A 183 8.40 -4.08 5.43
N LEU A 184 8.22 -5.05 4.52
CA LEU A 184 8.11 -6.48 4.79
C LEU A 184 9.27 -7.22 4.13
N ASP A 185 9.90 -8.13 4.84
CA ASP A 185 10.87 -9.07 4.30
C ASP A 185 10.27 -10.47 4.27
N HIS A 186 10.29 -11.13 3.12
CA HIS A 186 10.02 -12.55 2.99
C HIS A 186 11.33 -13.33 3.08
N ILE A 187 11.41 -14.25 4.03
CA ILE A 187 12.59 -15.07 4.31
C ILE A 187 12.31 -16.49 3.87
N GLU A 188 12.99 -16.94 2.83
CA GLU A 188 12.85 -18.30 2.34
C GLU A 188 13.25 -19.30 3.42
N GLY A 189 12.40 -20.30 3.68
CA GLY A 189 12.60 -21.29 4.73
C GLY A 189 12.22 -20.82 6.14
N GLY A 190 11.67 -19.60 6.30
CA GLY A 190 11.12 -19.10 7.56
C GLY A 190 12.13 -18.48 8.52
N LEU A 191 11.61 -17.78 9.53
CA LEU A 191 12.39 -16.99 10.50
C LEU A 191 13.26 -17.82 11.43
N LEU A 192 12.83 -19.03 11.77
CA LEU A 192 13.46 -19.88 12.79
C LEU A 192 13.95 -21.21 12.18
N LYS A 193 14.87 -21.16 11.23
CA LYS A 193 15.43 -22.34 10.54
C LYS A 193 14.35 -23.30 10.04
N GLY A 194 13.38 -22.75 9.27
CA GLY A 194 12.26 -23.50 8.71
C GLY A 194 11.04 -23.65 9.64
N LYS A 195 11.02 -22.94 10.78
CA LYS A 195 9.87 -22.87 11.68
C LYS A 195 9.32 -21.46 11.76
N GLY A 196 8.00 -21.32 11.95
CA GLY A 196 7.30 -20.04 12.05
C GLY A 196 6.94 -19.43 10.71
N THR A 197 6.58 -18.15 10.74
CA THR A 197 6.23 -17.39 9.52
C THR A 197 7.46 -17.13 8.65
N CYS A 198 7.23 -17.00 7.34
CA CYS A 198 8.24 -16.53 6.38
C CYS A 198 8.34 -15.00 6.32
N TRP A 199 7.45 -14.26 6.96
CA TRP A 199 7.40 -12.80 6.89
C TRP A 199 7.94 -12.13 8.14
N ARG A 200 8.68 -11.04 7.94
CA ARG A 200 9.20 -10.17 8.98
C ARG A 200 8.83 -8.73 8.69
N LEU A 201 8.16 -8.07 9.62
CA LEU A 201 7.82 -6.66 9.57
C LEU A 201 8.97 -5.82 10.14
N LEU A 202 9.49 -4.88 9.36
CA LEU A 202 10.57 -3.98 9.79
C LEU A 202 10.11 -2.55 10.04
N ALA A 203 9.13 -2.07 9.26
CA ALA A 203 8.57 -0.74 9.46
C ALA A 203 7.12 -0.69 9.04
N VAL A 204 6.33 0.08 9.76
CA VAL A 204 4.96 0.48 9.41
C VAL A 204 4.84 1.97 9.60
N ASN A 205 4.21 2.63 8.62
CA ASN A 205 3.90 4.06 8.66
C ASN A 205 5.12 4.95 8.96
N HIS A 206 6.30 4.54 8.47
CA HIS A 206 7.54 5.27 8.72
C HIS A 206 7.58 6.56 7.88
N PRO A 207 7.73 7.75 8.51
CA PRO A 207 7.70 9.02 7.79
C PRO A 207 8.94 9.22 6.91
N PRO A 208 8.80 9.92 5.77
CA PRO A 208 9.92 10.17 4.85
C PRO A 208 11.04 11.01 5.47
N SER A 209 10.73 11.86 6.44
CA SER A 209 11.70 12.76 7.10
C SER A 209 12.60 12.06 8.13
N CYS A 210 12.17 10.91 8.69
CA CYS A 210 12.94 10.21 9.73
C CYS A 210 13.99 9.27 9.12
N PRO A 211 15.17 9.11 9.71
CA PRO A 211 16.15 8.11 9.29
C PRO A 211 15.59 6.69 9.47
N LEU A 212 15.98 5.77 8.59
CA LEU A 212 15.60 4.37 8.76
C LEU A 212 16.16 3.78 10.05
N PRO A 213 15.41 2.91 10.76
CA PRO A 213 15.95 2.17 11.90
C PRO A 213 17.22 1.39 11.54
N SER A 214 18.17 1.33 12.48
CA SER A 214 19.40 0.56 12.28
C SER A 214 19.04 -0.93 12.08
N GLY A 215 19.33 -1.49 10.94
CA GLY A 215 18.96 -2.85 10.54
C GLY A 215 18.03 -2.95 9.35
N MET A 216 17.41 -1.87 8.92
CA MET A 216 16.64 -1.82 7.66
C MET A 216 17.51 -1.69 6.40
N MET A 217 18.76 -1.29 6.54
CA MET A 217 19.71 -1.05 5.42
C MET A 217 20.49 -2.30 5.00
N ARG A 218 20.20 -3.48 5.54
CA ARG A 218 20.94 -4.73 5.28
C ARG A 218 20.09 -5.77 4.60
#